data_cdf53b3965549019f41faa0755dfebe4
#
_entry.id   cdf53b3965549019f41faa0755dfebe4
#
_cell.length_a   1.000
_cell.length_b   1.000
_cell.length_c   1.000
_cell.angle_alpha   90.00
_cell.angle_beta   90.00
_cell.angle_gamma   90.00
#
_symmetry.space_group_name_H-M   'P 1'
#
loop_
_entity.id
_entity.type
_entity.pdbx_description
1 polymer ?
#
loop_
_entity_poly.entity_id
_entity_poly.type
_entity_poly.pdbx_seq_one_letter_code
_entity_poly.pdbx_strand_id
1 'polypeptide(L)'
;MTTQVQLFINGEFVHSKSEKFIPVTNPATQEVIAQVPCTTPDEMEHAISSAKEAFLTWKETPVSERARLMMRFAALLKEHQADIADIICRELGKTVEDAKGDVWRGIEVVEQAANIPSLMMGETVENVARSIDTYSYIQPLGVCAGITPFNFPAMIPLWMFPMAIACGNTFVLKPSEQDPMTVNRIAELFAEAGAPKGVLQVVHGKDRKSVV
;
A
#
# COMPACT_ATOMS: atom_id res chain seq x y z
N MET A 1 7.14 -12.34 -24.74
CA MET A 1 7.89 -11.20 -24.13
C MET A 1 7.62 -11.23 -22.64
N THR A 2 8.65 -11.19 -21.82
CA THR A 2 8.49 -11.19 -20.36
C THR A 2 7.95 -9.83 -19.91
N THR A 3 6.91 -9.81 -19.09
CA THR A 3 6.29 -8.57 -18.60
C THR A 3 7.25 -7.79 -17.70
N GLN A 4 7.41 -6.49 -17.93
CA GLN A 4 8.13 -5.61 -16.99
C GLN A 4 7.16 -5.09 -15.94
N VAL A 5 7.51 -5.29 -14.67
CA VAL A 5 6.76 -4.73 -13.54
C VAL A 5 6.97 -3.21 -13.52
N GLN A 6 5.89 -2.46 -13.42
CA GLN A 6 5.93 -1.00 -13.38
C GLN A 6 5.96 -0.49 -11.95
N LEU A 7 6.55 0.69 -11.74
CA LEU A 7 6.38 1.47 -10.53
C LEU A 7 4.97 2.08 -10.52
N PHE A 8 4.41 2.32 -9.34
CA PHE A 8 3.18 3.10 -9.19
C PHE A 8 3.53 4.41 -8.50
N ILE A 9 3.61 5.48 -9.28
CA ILE A 9 4.04 6.81 -8.81
C ILE A 9 2.99 7.84 -9.20
N ASN A 10 2.59 8.66 -8.25
CA ASN A 10 1.62 9.74 -8.42
C ASN A 10 0.29 9.27 -9.07
N GLY A 11 -0.17 8.07 -8.68
CA GLY A 11 -1.43 7.50 -9.17
C GLY A 11 -1.38 6.90 -10.57
N GLU A 12 -0.19 6.69 -11.13
CA GLU A 12 0.02 6.15 -12.47
C GLU A 12 1.07 5.04 -12.46
N PHE A 13 0.85 4.03 -13.32
CA PHE A 13 1.87 3.01 -13.58
C PHE A 13 2.89 3.53 -14.58
N VAL A 14 4.16 3.56 -14.16
CA VAL A 14 5.26 4.08 -14.98
C VAL A 14 6.36 3.04 -15.16
N HIS A 15 6.92 2.95 -16.36
CA HIS A 15 8.11 2.13 -16.60
C HIS A 15 9.32 2.76 -15.94
N SER A 16 10.07 1.95 -15.20
CA SER A 16 11.33 2.40 -14.60
C SER A 16 12.39 2.66 -15.68
N LYS A 17 13.21 3.68 -15.43
CA LYS A 17 14.42 4.00 -16.21
C LYS A 17 15.64 3.16 -15.78
N SER A 18 15.44 2.23 -14.84
CA SER A 18 16.51 1.36 -14.35
C SER A 18 17.05 0.45 -15.45
N GLU A 19 18.36 0.28 -15.47
CA GLU A 19 19.02 -0.76 -16.26
C GLU A 19 19.14 -2.09 -15.50
N LYS A 20 18.78 -2.11 -14.20
CA LYS A 20 18.85 -3.28 -13.34
C LYS A 20 17.47 -3.88 -13.12
N PHE A 21 17.30 -5.12 -13.55
CA PHE A 21 16.09 -5.88 -13.37
C PHE A 21 16.38 -7.21 -12.65
N ILE A 22 15.42 -7.68 -11.90
CA ILE A 22 15.44 -8.96 -11.19
C ILE A 22 14.35 -9.83 -11.77
N PRO A 23 14.63 -11.09 -12.17
CA PRO A 23 13.61 -11.99 -12.67
C PRO A 23 12.66 -12.41 -11.55
N VAL A 24 11.36 -12.37 -11.83
CA VAL A 24 10.31 -12.98 -11.03
C VAL A 24 10.04 -14.35 -11.62
N THR A 25 10.27 -15.38 -10.83
CA THR A 25 10.20 -16.78 -11.30
C THR A 25 9.01 -17.49 -10.64
N ASN A 26 8.18 -18.13 -11.43
CA ASN A 26 7.18 -19.06 -10.91
C ASN A 26 7.90 -20.26 -10.27
N PRO A 27 7.77 -20.47 -8.95
CA PRO A 27 8.54 -21.51 -8.25
C PRO A 27 8.13 -22.95 -8.65
N ALA A 28 6.92 -23.13 -9.17
CA ALA A 28 6.43 -24.45 -9.60
C ALA A 28 6.94 -24.84 -10.99
N THR A 29 7.05 -23.91 -11.93
CA THR A 29 7.46 -24.19 -13.32
C THR A 29 8.90 -23.77 -13.62
N GLN A 30 9.51 -22.95 -12.75
CA GLN A 30 10.83 -22.32 -12.96
C GLN A 30 10.88 -21.34 -14.14
N GLU A 31 9.73 -20.95 -14.66
CA GLU A 31 9.65 -19.96 -15.73
C GLU A 31 9.77 -18.54 -15.19
N VAL A 32 10.50 -17.69 -15.89
CA VAL A 32 10.53 -16.26 -15.60
C VAL A 32 9.24 -15.62 -16.13
N ILE A 33 8.37 -15.20 -15.22
CA ILE A 33 7.04 -14.64 -15.53
C ILE A 33 7.04 -13.12 -15.65
N ALA A 34 7.99 -12.44 -14.98
CA ALA A 34 8.14 -10.99 -15.03
C ALA A 34 9.57 -10.56 -14.75
N GLN A 35 9.85 -9.26 -14.96
CA GLN A 35 11.10 -8.59 -14.61
C GLN A 35 10.76 -7.39 -13.73
N VAL A 36 11.25 -7.37 -12.50
CA VAL A 36 11.05 -6.27 -11.56
C VAL A 36 12.24 -5.30 -11.59
N PRO A 37 12.03 -3.99 -11.75
CA PRO A 37 13.12 -3.02 -11.76
C PRO A 37 13.67 -2.76 -10.36
N CYS A 38 14.95 -2.39 -10.27
CA CYS A 38 15.49 -1.71 -9.10
C CYS A 38 15.27 -0.21 -9.28
N THR A 39 14.34 0.38 -8.55
CA THR A 39 14.02 1.82 -8.59
C THR A 39 15.29 2.67 -8.52
N THR A 40 15.42 3.63 -9.41
CA THR A 40 16.56 4.56 -9.40
C THR A 40 16.42 5.61 -8.28
N PRO A 41 17.53 6.26 -7.86
CA PRO A 41 17.45 7.34 -6.88
C PRO A 41 16.50 8.48 -7.29
N ASP A 42 16.50 8.87 -8.57
CA ASP A 42 15.64 9.95 -9.07
C ASP A 42 14.15 9.56 -9.03
N GLU A 43 13.82 8.29 -9.33
CA GLU A 43 12.46 7.77 -9.23
C GLU A 43 12.00 7.69 -7.77
N MET A 44 12.90 7.32 -6.86
CA MET A 44 12.64 7.31 -5.43
C MET A 44 12.36 8.73 -4.92
N GLU A 45 13.19 9.71 -5.29
CA GLU A 45 12.98 11.12 -4.91
C GLU A 45 11.66 11.64 -5.48
N HIS A 46 11.31 11.27 -6.71
CA HIS A 46 10.03 11.61 -7.33
C HIS A 46 8.85 11.02 -6.55
N ALA A 47 8.93 9.73 -6.15
CA ALA A 47 7.89 9.09 -5.35
C ALA A 47 7.71 9.77 -3.99
N ILE A 48 8.82 10.10 -3.30
CA ILE A 48 8.79 10.79 -2.01
C ILE A 48 8.23 12.19 -2.14
N SER A 49 8.66 12.95 -3.16
CA SER A 49 8.19 14.31 -3.41
C SER A 49 6.70 14.34 -3.74
N SER A 50 6.22 13.40 -4.57
CA SER A 50 4.78 13.23 -4.87
C SER A 50 3.98 12.91 -3.62
N ALA A 51 4.51 12.05 -2.74
CA ALA A 51 3.85 11.71 -1.48
C ALA A 51 3.80 12.92 -0.52
N LYS A 52 4.88 13.72 -0.44
CA LYS A 52 4.92 14.96 0.36
C LYS A 52 3.90 15.99 -0.13
N GLU A 53 3.80 16.18 -1.43
CA GLU A 53 2.85 17.10 -2.04
C GLU A 53 1.40 16.66 -1.76
N ALA A 54 1.09 15.39 -2.02
CA ALA A 54 -0.22 14.82 -1.75
C ALA A 54 -0.62 14.91 -0.26
N PHE A 55 0.33 14.78 0.66
CA PHE A 55 0.09 14.90 2.09
C PHE A 55 -0.52 16.25 2.47
N LEU A 56 -0.12 17.35 1.83
CA LEU A 56 -0.60 18.69 2.17
C LEU A 56 -2.13 18.84 2.04
N THR A 57 -2.71 18.14 1.08
CA THR A 57 -4.17 18.13 0.86
C THR A 57 -4.86 16.95 1.54
N TRP A 58 -4.23 15.79 1.53
CA TRP A 58 -4.82 14.56 2.07
C TRP A 58 -5.06 14.65 3.59
N LYS A 59 -4.14 15.21 4.35
CA LYS A 59 -4.29 15.42 5.80
C LYS A 59 -5.50 16.26 6.19
N GLU A 60 -5.93 17.18 5.30
CA GLU A 60 -7.10 18.05 5.50
C GLU A 60 -8.43 17.39 5.03
N THR A 61 -8.33 16.23 4.35
CA THR A 61 -9.52 15.49 3.91
C THR A 61 -10.30 14.99 5.12
N PRO A 62 -11.63 15.24 5.19
CA PRO A 62 -12.45 14.79 6.31
C PRO A 62 -12.30 13.30 6.58
N VAL A 63 -12.21 12.92 7.86
CA VAL A 63 -12.01 11.51 8.25
C VAL A 63 -13.09 10.59 7.70
N SER A 64 -14.34 11.06 7.57
CA SER A 64 -15.43 10.31 6.98
C SER A 64 -15.25 10.04 5.47
N GLU A 65 -14.59 10.92 4.74
CA GLU A 65 -14.27 10.71 3.33
C GLU A 65 -13.16 9.67 3.17
N ARG A 66 -12.13 9.74 4.02
CA ARG A 66 -11.08 8.71 4.08
C ARG A 66 -11.65 7.33 4.42
N ALA A 67 -12.61 7.27 5.37
CA ALA A 67 -13.32 6.03 5.68
C ALA A 67 -14.08 5.47 4.47
N ARG A 68 -14.80 6.32 3.70
CA ARG A 68 -15.52 5.88 2.50
C ARG A 68 -14.59 5.36 1.40
N LEU A 69 -13.38 5.91 1.28
CA LEU A 69 -12.36 5.36 0.38
C LEU A 69 -12.01 3.91 0.79
N MET A 70 -11.77 3.67 2.08
CA MET A 70 -11.46 2.33 2.58
C MET A 70 -12.62 1.35 2.38
N MET A 71 -13.88 1.79 2.53
CA MET A 71 -15.07 0.96 2.24
C MET A 71 -15.12 0.53 0.78
N ARG A 72 -14.91 1.47 -0.17
CA ARG A 72 -14.88 1.14 -1.61
C ARG A 72 -13.72 0.21 -1.94
N PHE A 73 -12.55 0.46 -1.36
CA PHE A 73 -11.37 -0.38 -1.57
C PHE A 73 -11.60 -1.81 -1.05
N ALA A 74 -12.16 -1.97 0.16
CA ALA A 74 -12.52 -3.29 0.70
C ALA A 74 -13.50 -4.05 -0.21
N ALA A 75 -14.48 -3.34 -0.79
CA ALA A 75 -15.43 -3.93 -1.73
C ALA A 75 -14.73 -4.45 -3.00
N LEU A 76 -13.86 -3.65 -3.61
CA LEU A 76 -13.06 -4.05 -4.78
C LEU A 76 -12.12 -5.21 -4.48
N LEU A 77 -11.46 -5.21 -3.33
CA LEU A 77 -10.60 -6.33 -2.93
C LEU A 77 -11.39 -7.65 -2.79
N LYS A 78 -12.63 -7.59 -2.26
CA LYS A 78 -13.50 -8.77 -2.19
C LYS A 78 -13.92 -9.25 -3.57
N GLU A 79 -14.32 -8.34 -4.45
CA GLU A 79 -14.71 -8.65 -5.82
C GLU A 79 -13.56 -9.32 -6.60
N HIS A 80 -12.33 -8.82 -6.42
CA HIS A 80 -11.14 -9.28 -7.12
C HIS A 80 -10.27 -10.26 -6.31
N GLN A 81 -10.80 -10.83 -5.22
CA GLN A 81 -10.03 -11.76 -4.36
C GLN A 81 -9.44 -12.95 -5.15
N ALA A 82 -10.20 -13.50 -6.06
CA ALA A 82 -9.77 -14.65 -6.86
C ALA A 82 -8.63 -14.28 -7.82
N ASP A 83 -8.70 -13.11 -8.45
CA ASP A 83 -7.66 -12.60 -9.36
C ASP A 83 -6.34 -12.36 -8.61
N ILE A 84 -6.42 -11.74 -7.42
CA ILE A 84 -5.24 -11.50 -6.58
C ILE A 84 -4.64 -12.83 -6.12
N ALA A 85 -5.48 -13.79 -5.71
CA ALA A 85 -5.03 -15.12 -5.29
C ALA A 85 -4.33 -15.87 -6.43
N ASP A 86 -4.82 -15.78 -7.69
CA ASP A 86 -4.15 -16.38 -8.85
C ASP A 86 -2.75 -15.78 -9.08
N ILE A 87 -2.61 -14.45 -8.95
CA ILE A 87 -1.31 -13.78 -9.03
C ILE A 87 -0.36 -14.34 -7.96
N ILE A 88 -0.81 -14.44 -6.71
CA ILE A 88 -0.01 -14.99 -5.59
C ILE A 88 0.42 -16.44 -5.88
N CYS A 89 -0.49 -17.28 -6.41
CA CYS A 89 -0.14 -18.65 -6.78
C CYS A 89 0.96 -18.70 -7.85
N ARG A 90 0.92 -17.79 -8.82
CA ARG A 90 1.90 -17.72 -9.91
C ARG A 90 3.26 -17.18 -9.49
N GLU A 91 3.28 -16.18 -8.61
CA GLU A 91 4.53 -15.56 -8.15
C GLU A 91 5.21 -16.38 -7.04
N LEU A 92 4.42 -16.96 -6.13
CA LEU A 92 4.92 -17.53 -4.87
C LEU A 92 4.70 -19.04 -4.74
N GLY A 93 3.83 -19.64 -5.57
CA GLY A 93 3.54 -21.08 -5.52
C GLY A 93 2.66 -21.49 -4.34
N LYS A 94 1.90 -20.60 -3.73
CA LYS A 94 0.89 -20.94 -2.73
C LYS A 94 -0.24 -21.76 -3.35
N THR A 95 -0.92 -22.55 -2.51
CA THR A 95 -2.20 -23.12 -2.90
C THR A 95 -3.25 -22.02 -3.06
N VAL A 96 -4.27 -22.26 -3.86
CA VAL A 96 -5.35 -21.29 -4.08
C VAL A 96 -6.04 -20.90 -2.76
N GLU A 97 -6.25 -21.88 -1.88
CA GLU A 97 -6.89 -21.63 -0.58
C GLU A 97 -6.01 -20.78 0.35
N ASP A 98 -4.69 -21.03 0.40
CA ASP A 98 -3.76 -20.20 1.17
C ASP A 98 -3.67 -18.79 0.61
N ALA A 99 -3.65 -18.66 -0.72
CA ALA A 99 -3.61 -17.35 -1.39
C ALA A 99 -4.89 -16.54 -1.13
N LYS A 100 -6.07 -17.18 -1.19
CA LYS A 100 -7.33 -16.54 -0.80
C LYS A 100 -7.35 -16.14 0.67
N GLY A 101 -6.80 -17.00 1.54
CA GLY A 101 -6.65 -16.69 2.97
C GLY A 101 -5.71 -15.52 3.25
N ASP A 102 -4.65 -15.36 2.45
CA ASP A 102 -3.73 -14.21 2.48
C ASP A 102 -4.51 -12.92 2.19
N VAL A 103 -5.20 -12.88 1.05
CA VAL A 103 -6.00 -11.70 0.63
C VAL A 103 -7.09 -11.38 1.66
N TRP A 104 -7.79 -12.40 2.16
CA TRP A 104 -8.89 -12.22 3.13
C TRP A 104 -8.42 -11.52 4.40
N ARG A 105 -7.30 -11.99 5.00
CA ARG A 105 -6.73 -11.35 6.20
C ARG A 105 -6.29 -9.92 5.96
N GLY A 106 -5.89 -9.59 4.73
CA GLY A 106 -5.64 -8.20 4.32
C GLY A 106 -6.91 -7.37 4.29
N ILE A 107 -8.00 -7.92 3.71
CA ILE A 107 -9.31 -7.26 3.63
C ILE A 107 -9.85 -6.91 5.02
N GLU A 108 -9.74 -7.81 6.00
CA GLU A 108 -10.19 -7.57 7.38
C GLU A 108 -9.56 -6.31 7.99
N VAL A 109 -8.28 -6.04 7.70
CA VAL A 109 -7.62 -4.81 8.20
C VAL A 109 -8.05 -3.58 7.39
N VAL A 110 -8.33 -3.70 6.10
CA VAL A 110 -8.91 -2.59 5.31
C VAL A 110 -10.31 -2.24 5.82
N GLU A 111 -11.12 -3.23 6.18
CA GLU A 111 -12.42 -3.00 6.84
C GLU A 111 -12.25 -2.30 8.21
N GLN A 112 -11.24 -2.69 8.98
CA GLN A 112 -10.90 -1.99 10.22
C GLN A 112 -10.46 -0.55 9.96
N ALA A 113 -9.70 -0.29 8.88
CA ALA A 113 -9.32 1.06 8.48
C ALA A 113 -10.52 1.94 8.10
N ALA A 114 -11.62 1.34 7.64
CA ALA A 114 -12.88 2.06 7.41
C ALA A 114 -13.54 2.58 8.71
N ASN A 115 -13.16 2.03 9.88
CA ASN A 115 -13.62 2.52 11.18
C ASN A 115 -12.76 3.68 11.73
N ILE A 116 -11.92 4.27 10.90
CA ILE A 116 -10.96 5.32 11.30
C ILE A 116 -11.60 6.51 12.03
N PRO A 117 -12.87 6.93 11.75
CA PRO A 117 -13.49 8.00 12.51
C PRO A 117 -13.51 7.74 14.02
N SER A 118 -13.77 6.49 14.42
CA SER A 118 -13.77 6.12 15.85
C SER A 118 -12.36 5.95 16.41
N LEU A 119 -11.43 5.44 15.59
CA LEU A 119 -10.04 5.20 16.01
C LEU A 119 -9.22 6.48 16.17
N MET A 120 -9.61 7.58 15.51
CA MET A 120 -8.94 8.89 15.61
C MET A 120 -9.62 9.84 16.60
N MET A 121 -10.57 9.38 17.40
CA MET A 121 -11.13 10.20 18.48
C MET A 121 -10.06 10.49 19.53
N GLY A 122 -9.99 11.76 19.93
CA GLY A 122 -9.17 12.18 21.05
C GLY A 122 -9.89 11.99 22.40
N GLU A 123 -9.20 12.38 23.47
CA GLU A 123 -9.71 12.33 24.85
C GLU A 123 -9.88 13.74 25.41
N THR A 124 -10.82 13.88 26.35
CA THR A 124 -11.07 15.13 27.05
C THR A 124 -11.05 14.86 28.54
N VAL A 125 -10.35 15.71 29.31
CA VAL A 125 -10.35 15.70 30.79
C VAL A 125 -10.77 17.07 31.29
N GLU A 126 -11.91 17.14 31.97
CA GLU A 126 -12.40 18.37 32.61
C GLU A 126 -11.70 18.53 33.97
N ASN A 127 -11.34 19.80 34.30
CA ASN A 127 -10.71 20.18 35.55
C ASN A 127 -9.46 19.32 35.91
N VAL A 128 -8.60 19.06 34.95
CA VAL A 128 -7.31 18.38 35.18
C VAL A 128 -6.46 19.13 36.22
N ALA A 129 -6.65 20.44 36.32
CA ALA A 129 -6.25 21.32 37.41
C ALA A 129 -7.34 22.36 37.60
N ARG A 130 -7.23 23.23 38.63
CA ARG A 130 -8.27 24.26 38.88
C ARG A 130 -8.45 25.16 37.66
N SER A 131 -9.65 25.10 37.05
CA SER A 131 -10.06 25.89 35.86
C SER A 131 -9.24 25.56 34.59
N ILE A 132 -8.73 24.34 34.48
CA ILE A 132 -7.99 23.87 33.29
C ILE A 132 -8.61 22.57 32.78
N ASP A 133 -9.06 22.58 31.52
CA ASP A 133 -9.47 21.40 30.77
C ASP A 133 -8.40 21.01 29.77
N THR A 134 -8.33 19.71 29.44
CA THR A 134 -7.36 19.17 28.49
C THR A 134 -8.08 18.44 27.38
N TYR A 135 -7.61 18.65 26.15
CA TYR A 135 -8.09 17.98 24.95
C TYR A 135 -6.91 17.38 24.20
N SER A 136 -7.07 16.14 23.68
CA SER A 136 -6.08 15.53 22.79
C SER A 136 -6.64 15.38 21.40
N TYR A 137 -5.77 15.52 20.39
CA TYR A 137 -6.08 15.32 18.99
C TYR A 137 -5.09 14.33 18.38
N ILE A 138 -5.59 13.32 17.64
CA ILE A 138 -4.76 12.39 16.86
C ILE A 138 -4.57 12.99 15.46
N GLN A 139 -3.32 13.24 15.08
CA GLN A 139 -2.96 13.87 13.82
C GLN A 139 -2.05 12.96 12.98
N PRO A 140 -2.08 13.05 11.63
CA PRO A 140 -1.17 12.29 10.78
C PRO A 140 0.28 12.75 10.94
N LEU A 141 1.22 11.82 10.77
CA LEU A 141 2.65 12.06 10.91
C LEU A 141 3.28 12.67 9.64
N GLY A 142 2.76 12.32 8.45
CA GLY A 142 3.33 12.75 7.18
C GLY A 142 3.45 11.64 6.16
N VAL A 143 4.61 11.53 5.50
CA VAL A 143 4.94 10.44 4.59
C VAL A 143 5.43 9.26 5.40
N CYS A 144 4.72 8.14 5.31
CA CYS A 144 5.09 6.86 5.89
C CYS A 144 5.74 5.96 4.84
N ALA A 145 6.52 4.99 5.26
CA ALA A 145 7.12 4.00 4.37
C ALA A 145 6.97 2.58 4.96
N GLY A 146 6.88 1.59 4.06
CA GLY A 146 6.83 0.19 4.43
C GLY A 146 7.62 -0.68 3.46
N ILE A 147 8.35 -1.66 4.02
CA ILE A 147 9.02 -2.72 3.27
C ILE A 147 8.38 -4.03 3.70
N THR A 148 7.83 -4.78 2.74
CA THR A 148 7.09 -6.01 3.04
C THR A 148 7.82 -7.26 2.54
N PRO A 149 7.69 -8.39 3.27
CA PRO A 149 8.29 -9.65 2.91
C PRO A 149 7.46 -10.39 1.85
N PHE A 150 8.01 -11.50 1.33
CA PHE A 150 7.37 -12.30 0.29
C PHE A 150 6.29 -13.26 0.80
N ASN A 151 6.34 -13.69 2.06
CA ASN A 151 5.52 -14.80 2.56
C ASN A 151 4.02 -14.51 2.64
N PHE A 152 3.62 -13.23 2.66
CA PHE A 152 2.22 -12.78 2.62
C PHE A 152 2.10 -11.48 1.79
N PRO A 153 2.15 -11.59 0.45
CA PRO A 153 2.27 -10.43 -0.43
C PRO A 153 1.02 -9.57 -0.51
N ALA A 154 -0.14 -10.06 -0.14
CA ALA A 154 -1.37 -9.26 -0.01
C ALA A 154 -1.58 -8.78 1.43
N MET A 155 -1.55 -9.70 2.40
CA MET A 155 -1.88 -9.42 3.79
C MET A 155 -1.01 -8.32 4.38
N ILE A 156 0.31 -8.43 4.28
CA ILE A 156 1.21 -7.49 4.99
C ILE A 156 1.15 -6.08 4.40
N PRO A 157 1.19 -5.85 3.08
CA PRO A 157 0.92 -4.52 2.51
C PRO A 157 -0.42 -3.93 2.96
N LEU A 158 -1.49 -4.74 2.94
CA LEU A 158 -2.83 -4.32 3.36
C LEU A 158 -2.94 -4.07 4.87
N TRP A 159 -2.03 -4.59 5.68
CA TRP A 159 -1.95 -4.27 7.11
C TRP A 159 -1.27 -2.91 7.36
N MET A 160 -0.48 -2.41 6.42
CA MET A 160 0.33 -1.20 6.60
C MET A 160 -0.30 0.04 5.98
N PHE A 161 -0.36 0.12 4.63
CA PHE A 161 -0.70 1.37 3.97
C PHE A 161 -2.17 1.80 4.14
N PRO A 162 -3.19 0.92 4.17
CA PRO A 162 -4.58 1.37 4.29
C PRO A 162 -4.83 2.10 5.61
N MET A 163 -4.33 1.55 6.72
CA MET A 163 -4.47 2.17 8.03
C MET A 163 -3.72 3.50 8.09
N ALA A 164 -2.48 3.55 7.60
CA ALA A 164 -1.70 4.79 7.56
C ALA A 164 -2.41 5.88 6.73
N ILE A 165 -2.93 5.53 5.55
CA ILE A 165 -3.64 6.46 4.66
C ILE A 165 -4.97 6.89 5.27
N ALA A 166 -5.72 5.99 5.89
CA ALA A 166 -6.96 6.32 6.60
C ALA A 166 -6.72 7.32 7.74
N CYS A 167 -5.58 7.22 8.44
CA CYS A 167 -5.16 8.20 9.45
C CYS A 167 -4.80 9.59 8.86
N GLY A 168 -4.70 9.72 7.53
CA GLY A 168 -4.37 10.98 6.85
C GLY A 168 -2.90 11.10 6.44
N ASN A 169 -2.11 10.03 6.57
CA ASN A 169 -0.75 9.96 6.05
C ASN A 169 -0.75 9.63 4.55
N THR A 170 0.39 9.84 3.88
CA THR A 170 0.71 9.25 2.58
C THR A 170 1.71 8.11 2.77
N PHE A 171 1.83 7.23 1.79
CA PHE A 171 2.59 6.00 1.97
C PHE A 171 3.45 5.65 0.76
N VAL A 172 4.71 5.29 1.01
CA VAL A 172 5.64 4.71 0.03
C VAL A 172 5.86 3.25 0.39
N LEU A 173 5.45 2.34 -0.47
CA LEU A 173 5.52 0.90 -0.27
C LEU A 173 6.58 0.27 -1.18
N LYS A 174 7.47 -0.53 -0.59
CA LYS A 174 8.38 -1.42 -1.32
C LYS A 174 7.99 -2.88 -1.03
N PRO A 175 7.29 -3.56 -1.95
CA PRO A 175 7.04 -4.99 -1.82
C PRO A 175 8.31 -5.81 -2.00
N SER A 176 8.22 -7.11 -1.71
CA SER A 176 9.27 -8.05 -2.06
C SER A 176 9.52 -8.07 -3.58
N GLU A 177 10.77 -8.26 -3.96
CA GLU A 177 11.15 -8.45 -5.36
C GLU A 177 10.73 -9.82 -5.91
N GLN A 178 10.31 -10.75 -5.05
CA GLN A 178 9.91 -12.09 -5.46
C GLN A 178 8.46 -12.15 -5.96
N ASP A 179 7.60 -11.24 -5.45
CA ASP A 179 6.16 -11.23 -5.68
C ASP A 179 5.56 -9.82 -5.84
N PRO A 180 6.13 -8.99 -6.74
CA PRO A 180 5.75 -7.59 -6.89
C PRO A 180 4.40 -7.37 -7.58
N MET A 181 3.93 -8.33 -8.42
CA MET A 181 2.72 -8.16 -9.23
C MET A 181 1.46 -8.13 -8.37
N THR A 182 1.43 -8.87 -7.27
CA THR A 182 0.34 -8.87 -6.29
C THR A 182 0.10 -7.46 -5.75
N VAL A 183 1.16 -6.75 -5.33
CA VAL A 183 1.03 -5.38 -4.82
C VAL A 183 0.63 -4.39 -5.91
N ASN A 184 1.14 -4.55 -7.13
CA ASN A 184 0.72 -3.70 -8.25
C ASN A 184 -0.79 -3.85 -8.54
N ARG A 185 -1.33 -5.08 -8.50
CA ARG A 185 -2.78 -5.30 -8.65
C ARG A 185 -3.56 -4.63 -7.51
N ILE A 186 -3.08 -4.72 -6.28
CA ILE A 186 -3.69 -4.06 -5.12
C ILE A 186 -3.66 -2.53 -5.28
N ALA A 187 -2.55 -1.95 -5.77
CA ALA A 187 -2.43 -0.51 -6.03
C ALA A 187 -3.38 -0.02 -7.14
N GLU A 188 -3.57 -0.83 -8.18
CA GLU A 188 -4.56 -0.56 -9.23
C GLU A 188 -5.99 -0.49 -8.66
N LEU A 189 -6.39 -1.46 -7.85
CA LEU A 189 -7.70 -1.47 -7.18
C LEU A 189 -7.86 -0.30 -6.20
N PHE A 190 -6.77 0.12 -5.55
CA PHE A 190 -6.79 1.29 -4.67
C PHE A 190 -7.03 2.58 -5.45
N ALA A 191 -6.40 2.73 -6.62
CA ALA A 191 -6.66 3.84 -7.53
C ALA A 191 -8.11 3.81 -8.05
N GLU A 192 -8.63 2.64 -8.43
CA GLU A 192 -10.01 2.42 -8.88
C GLU A 192 -11.03 2.78 -7.77
N ALA A 193 -10.70 2.52 -6.51
CA ALA A 193 -11.52 2.94 -5.36
C ALA A 193 -11.64 4.46 -5.23
N GLY A 194 -10.87 5.23 -6.01
CA GLY A 194 -10.86 6.68 -6.03
C GLY A 194 -9.82 7.29 -5.08
N ALA A 195 -8.72 6.60 -4.85
CA ALA A 195 -7.61 7.16 -4.08
C ALA A 195 -7.00 8.36 -4.82
N PRO A 196 -6.75 9.49 -4.15
CA PRO A 196 -6.10 10.63 -4.78
C PRO A 196 -4.68 10.28 -5.23
N LYS A 197 -4.24 10.94 -6.31
CA LYS A 197 -2.86 10.81 -6.80
C LYS A 197 -1.87 11.15 -5.69
N GLY A 198 -0.78 10.40 -5.59
CA GLY A 198 0.29 10.65 -4.65
C GLY A 198 0.10 10.10 -3.24
N VAL A 199 -1.10 9.67 -2.81
CA VAL A 199 -1.31 9.13 -1.46
C VAL A 199 -0.69 7.76 -1.25
N LEU A 200 -0.55 6.95 -2.31
CA LEU A 200 0.18 5.68 -2.33
C LEU A 200 1.21 5.73 -3.46
N GLN A 201 2.41 5.30 -3.14
CA GLN A 201 3.50 5.05 -4.09
C GLN A 201 3.95 3.59 -3.95
N VAL A 202 4.22 2.91 -5.06
CA VAL A 202 4.85 1.58 -5.04
C VAL A 202 6.15 1.64 -5.82
N VAL A 203 7.23 1.32 -5.13
CA VAL A 203 8.59 1.28 -5.66
C VAL A 203 9.16 -0.12 -5.50
N HIS A 204 10.14 -0.49 -6.31
CA HIS A 204 10.67 -1.84 -6.32
C HIS A 204 12.19 -1.84 -6.13
N GLY A 205 12.74 -2.95 -5.62
CA GLY A 205 14.18 -3.13 -5.43
C GLY A 205 14.49 -4.36 -4.60
N LYS A 206 15.74 -4.80 -4.64
CA LYS A 206 16.18 -6.05 -4.00
C LYS A 206 16.50 -5.87 -2.51
N ASP A 207 17.10 -4.76 -2.15
CA ASP A 207 17.59 -4.55 -0.81
C ASP A 207 17.31 -3.13 -0.27
N ARG A 208 17.71 -2.91 0.97
CA ARG A 208 17.58 -1.62 1.65
C ARG A 208 18.28 -0.46 0.91
N LYS A 209 19.35 -0.75 0.16
CA LYS A 209 20.08 0.28 -0.61
C LYS A 209 19.38 0.69 -1.90
N SER A 210 18.42 -0.11 -2.36
CA SER A 210 17.58 0.24 -3.50
C SER A 210 16.44 1.21 -3.13
N VAL A 211 16.32 1.57 -1.85
CA VAL A 211 15.22 2.36 -1.29
C VAL A 211 15.72 3.57 -0.47
N VAL A 212 17.05 3.75 -0.36
CA VAL A 212 17.66 4.84 0.41
C VAL A 212 18.59 5.64 -0.47
#